data_a209fbb6dcf64a35a89b0f4de18eaa6f
#
_entry.id   a209fbb6dcf64a35a89b0f4de18eaa6f
#
_cell.length_a   1.000
_cell.length_b   1.000
_cell.length_c   1.000
_cell.angle_alpha   90.00
_cell.angle_beta   90.00
_cell.angle_gamma   90.00
#
_symmetry.space_group_name_H-M   'P 1'
#
loop_
_entity.id
_entity.type
_entity.pdbx_description
1 polymer ?
#
loop_
_entity_poly.entity_id
_entity_poly.type
_entity_poly.pdbx_seq_one_letter_code
_entity_poly.pdbx_strand_id
1 'polypeptide(L)'
;MHSLDPEMAQHGDDDGSSPVTIASLHVYPIKSCAGLSLAQTELAATGFAHDRQWMLIDDQHEFLSQREHARMALIRPALGDGGGWTVTAPGCAPLVLPAVAAGEALRVRVWDDAVDARAASVAADRWCSDFLGVPVRLVQFVPGQRRLSSARWTGALEAENSFSDGYPILVTTVAALDELNRRLVLGHHAPVTMARFRPNLVLDGLGPHGEDGLDELQFDTPDGPVTLRLVKPCPRCPIPNIDPDTAVAGHEPGDTLSRYRADARVDGAITFGMNAVIVEGVGRRLVAGQGGRGTVRF
;
A
#
# COMPACT_ATOMS: atom_id res chain seq x y z
N MET A 1 33.14 -57.41 -2.02
CA MET A 1 31.80 -57.38 -1.42
C MET A 1 31.67 -56.02 -0.73
N HIS A 2 31.32 -54.97 -1.51
CA HIS A 2 31.13 -53.61 -1.03
C HIS A 2 29.64 -53.32 -1.17
N SER A 3 29.02 -53.15 -0.02
CA SER A 3 27.63 -52.75 0.13
C SER A 3 27.51 -51.26 -0.28
N LEU A 4 26.65 -50.95 -1.23
CA LEU A 4 26.23 -49.61 -1.58
C LEU A 4 25.01 -49.30 -0.73
N ASP A 5 25.12 -48.28 0.14
CA ASP A 5 24.02 -47.70 0.84
C ASP A 5 23.13 -46.93 -0.17
N PRO A 6 21.80 -47.08 -0.11
CA PRO A 6 20.91 -46.26 -0.92
C PRO A 6 20.80 -44.86 -0.31
N GLU A 7 21.22 -43.87 -1.06
CA GLU A 7 21.03 -42.45 -0.85
C GLU A 7 19.52 -42.18 -0.66
N MET A 8 19.12 -41.78 0.56
CA MET A 8 17.77 -41.37 0.86
C MET A 8 17.47 -40.07 0.08
N ALA A 9 16.79 -40.20 -1.04
CA ALA A 9 16.16 -39.09 -1.71
C ALA A 9 15.15 -38.47 -0.73
N GLN A 10 15.46 -37.29 -0.21
CA GLN A 10 14.48 -36.43 0.46
C GLN A 10 13.44 -36.03 -0.58
N HIS A 11 12.30 -36.70 -0.57
CA HIS A 11 11.09 -36.17 -1.21
C HIS A 11 10.69 -34.93 -0.39
N GLY A 12 11.07 -33.75 -0.83
CA GLY A 12 10.42 -32.53 -0.41
C GLY A 12 8.97 -32.62 -0.89
N ASP A 13 8.02 -32.56 0.02
CA ASP A 13 6.61 -32.36 -0.31
C ASP A 13 6.52 -31.06 -1.08
N ASP A 14 6.39 -31.13 -2.40
CA ASP A 14 6.10 -29.99 -3.28
C ASP A 14 4.59 -29.67 -3.09
N ASP A 15 4.29 -28.95 -2.02
CA ASP A 15 2.92 -28.50 -1.67
C ASP A 15 2.46 -27.32 -2.56
N GLY A 16 3.19 -27.02 -3.62
CA GLY A 16 2.90 -25.91 -4.52
C GLY A 16 3.12 -24.54 -3.88
N SER A 17 3.80 -24.47 -2.73
CA SER A 17 4.13 -23.21 -2.07
C SER A 17 5.54 -22.74 -2.44
N SER A 18 5.69 -21.41 -2.54
CA SER A 18 6.98 -20.75 -2.75
C SER A 18 7.40 -20.03 -1.46
N PRO A 19 8.65 -20.20 -1.01
CA PRO A 19 9.15 -19.42 0.13
C PRO A 19 9.23 -17.93 -0.26
N VAL A 20 8.82 -17.06 0.67
CA VAL A 20 8.90 -15.63 0.53
C VAL A 20 9.48 -15.00 1.78
N THR A 21 10.03 -13.80 1.65
CA THR A 21 10.50 -12.99 2.78
C THR A 21 9.91 -11.59 2.69
N ILE A 22 9.52 -11.01 3.81
CA ILE A 22 9.09 -9.62 3.88
C ILE A 22 10.34 -8.73 3.71
N ALA A 23 10.55 -8.19 2.53
CA ALA A 23 11.68 -7.29 2.27
C ALA A 23 11.48 -5.92 2.95
N SER A 24 10.25 -5.37 2.92
CA SER A 24 9.91 -4.13 3.62
C SER A 24 8.41 -3.97 3.84
N LEU A 25 8.07 -3.18 4.87
CA LEU A 25 6.71 -2.82 5.28
C LEU A 25 6.55 -1.30 5.19
N HIS A 26 5.43 -0.84 4.64
CA HIS A 26 5.17 0.58 4.46
C HIS A 26 3.73 0.94 4.82
N VAL A 27 3.57 2.13 5.39
CA VAL A 27 2.26 2.74 5.60
C VAL A 27 2.25 4.16 5.04
N TYR A 28 1.07 4.63 4.69
CA TYR A 28 0.82 5.96 4.11
C TYR A 28 -0.26 6.64 4.95
N PRO A 29 0.07 7.22 6.09
CA PRO A 29 -0.92 7.68 7.07
C PRO A 29 -1.95 8.65 6.50
N ILE A 30 -1.51 9.53 5.60
CA ILE A 30 -2.37 10.48 4.90
C ILE A 30 -2.52 10.03 3.44
N LYS A 31 -3.75 9.85 2.97
CA LYS A 31 -4.04 9.48 1.57
C LYS A 31 -3.34 10.44 0.62
N SER A 32 -2.70 9.89 -0.42
CA SER A 32 -1.93 10.65 -1.42
C SER A 32 -0.70 11.42 -0.91
N CYS A 33 -0.33 11.35 0.37
CA CYS A 33 0.90 11.93 0.89
C CYS A 33 2.04 10.90 0.94
N ALA A 34 3.25 11.29 1.35
CA ALA A 34 4.40 10.40 1.47
C ALA A 34 4.11 9.25 2.44
N GLY A 35 4.77 8.12 2.22
CA GLY A 35 4.77 6.98 3.13
C GLY A 35 5.98 6.95 4.03
N LEU A 36 5.98 6.01 4.97
CA LEU A 36 7.12 5.68 5.80
C LEU A 36 7.31 4.17 5.86
N SER A 37 8.57 3.74 5.96
CA SER A 37 8.93 2.34 6.16
C SER A 37 8.89 2.01 7.65
N LEU A 38 8.46 0.79 7.97
CA LEU A 38 8.36 0.29 9.33
C LEU A 38 9.18 -0.99 9.48
N ALA A 39 9.85 -1.14 10.63
CA ALA A 39 10.49 -2.41 10.97
C ALA A 39 9.44 -3.51 11.27
N GLN A 40 8.29 -3.10 11.77
CA GLN A 40 7.15 -3.97 12.07
C GLN A 40 5.84 -3.20 12.02
N THR A 41 4.73 -3.90 11.79
CA THR A 41 3.39 -3.31 11.82
C THR A 41 2.37 -4.31 12.31
N GLU A 42 1.31 -3.83 12.95
CA GLU A 42 0.15 -4.63 13.35
C GLU A 42 -0.90 -4.60 12.22
N LEU A 43 -1.64 -5.70 12.06
CA LEU A 43 -2.79 -5.75 11.17
C LEU A 43 -4.04 -5.26 11.91
N ALA A 44 -4.61 -4.17 11.42
CA ALA A 44 -5.96 -3.74 11.78
C ALA A 44 -6.98 -4.32 10.78
N ALA A 45 -8.27 -4.28 11.08
CA ALA A 45 -9.31 -4.75 10.16
C ALA A 45 -9.27 -4.04 8.79
N THR A 46 -8.78 -2.80 8.74
CA THR A 46 -8.69 -1.97 7.53
C THR A 46 -7.32 -2.00 6.84
N GLY A 47 -6.44 -2.96 7.16
CA GLY A 47 -5.09 -3.08 6.62
C GLY A 47 -4.00 -2.92 7.68
N PHE A 48 -2.84 -2.41 7.31
CA PHE A 48 -1.79 -2.10 8.29
C PHE A 48 -2.20 -0.95 9.20
N ALA A 49 -1.90 -1.07 10.49
CA ALA A 49 -2.16 0.00 11.45
C ALA A 49 -1.62 1.34 10.94
N HIS A 50 -2.41 2.38 11.08
CA HIS A 50 -2.10 3.74 10.62
C HIS A 50 -2.16 3.98 9.10
N ASP A 51 -2.45 2.98 8.28
CA ASP A 51 -2.47 3.17 6.84
C ASP A 51 -3.73 3.90 6.39
N ARG A 52 -3.56 5.01 5.63
CA ARG A 52 -4.63 5.85 5.03
C ARG A 52 -5.75 6.20 6.03
N GLN A 53 -5.39 6.49 7.29
CA GLN A 53 -6.35 6.95 8.30
C GLN A 53 -6.69 8.43 8.17
N TRP A 54 -5.87 9.21 7.46
CA TRP A 54 -6.08 10.62 7.20
C TRP A 54 -6.23 10.91 5.72
N MET A 55 -6.96 11.99 5.40
CA MET A 55 -7.24 12.38 4.03
C MET A 55 -7.46 13.90 3.93
N LEU A 56 -7.01 14.50 2.82
CA LEU A 56 -7.33 15.88 2.48
C LEU A 56 -8.59 15.89 1.62
N ILE A 57 -9.48 16.83 1.92
CA ILE A 57 -10.73 17.06 1.18
C ILE A 57 -10.83 18.52 0.74
N ASP A 58 -11.59 18.76 -0.31
CA ASP A 58 -11.98 20.09 -0.79
C ASP A 58 -13.23 20.63 -0.06
N ASP A 59 -13.76 21.75 -0.54
CA ASP A 59 -14.98 22.40 -0.03
C ASP A 59 -16.28 21.63 -0.35
N GLN A 60 -16.22 20.67 -1.29
CA GLN A 60 -17.31 19.74 -1.61
C GLN A 60 -17.22 18.43 -0.85
N HIS A 61 -16.25 18.30 0.04
CA HIS A 61 -15.93 17.10 0.81
C HIS A 61 -15.45 15.94 -0.04
N GLU A 62 -14.94 16.18 -1.25
CA GLU A 62 -14.30 15.20 -2.12
C GLU A 62 -12.80 15.09 -1.78
N PHE A 63 -12.25 13.89 -1.89
CA PHE A 63 -10.82 13.66 -1.59
C PHE A 63 -9.88 14.29 -2.63
N LEU A 64 -8.77 14.86 -2.15
CA LEU A 64 -7.67 15.28 -3.02
C LEU A 64 -6.72 14.12 -3.32
N SER A 65 -6.13 14.14 -4.50
CA SER A 65 -5.12 13.16 -4.88
C SER A 65 -3.86 13.79 -5.52
N GLN A 66 -2.76 13.02 -5.52
CA GLN A 66 -1.54 13.43 -6.22
C GLN A 66 -1.75 13.63 -7.73
N ARG A 67 -2.80 13.07 -8.32
CA ARG A 67 -3.09 13.24 -9.75
C ARG A 67 -3.33 14.70 -10.12
N GLU A 68 -4.02 15.41 -9.25
CA GLU A 68 -4.36 16.83 -9.42
C GLU A 68 -3.38 17.73 -8.66
N HIS A 69 -2.88 17.25 -7.51
CA HIS A 69 -2.03 18.00 -6.59
C HIS A 69 -0.73 17.24 -6.30
N ALA A 70 0.19 17.19 -7.28
CA ALA A 70 1.44 16.41 -7.19
C ALA A 70 2.26 16.74 -5.92
N ARG A 71 2.20 18.00 -5.44
CA ARG A 71 2.89 18.45 -4.22
C ARG A 71 2.47 17.69 -2.95
N MET A 72 1.32 16.99 -2.94
CA MET A 72 0.94 16.12 -1.83
C MET A 72 2.01 15.05 -1.56
N ALA A 73 2.79 14.62 -2.56
CA ALA A 73 3.90 13.69 -2.40
C ALA A 73 4.98 14.20 -1.43
N LEU A 74 5.11 15.52 -1.28
CA LEU A 74 6.10 16.16 -0.41
C LEU A 74 5.63 16.35 1.04
N ILE A 75 4.37 16.07 1.35
CA ILE A 75 3.85 16.05 2.73
C ILE A 75 4.28 14.75 3.38
N ARG A 76 5.18 14.84 4.36
CA ARG A 76 5.86 13.69 5.00
C ARG A 76 5.41 13.52 6.45
N PRO A 77 4.52 12.57 6.74
CA PRO A 77 4.17 12.20 8.11
C PRO A 77 5.28 11.34 8.73
N ALA A 78 5.53 11.54 10.01
CA ALA A 78 6.36 10.68 10.85
C ALA A 78 5.62 10.42 12.16
N LEU A 79 5.78 9.20 12.73
CA LEU A 79 5.23 8.88 14.04
C LEU A 79 5.88 9.78 15.09
N GLY A 80 5.04 10.45 15.87
CA GLY A 80 5.43 11.26 17.02
C GLY A 80 5.25 10.50 18.33
N ASP A 81 5.71 11.09 19.40
CA ASP A 81 5.51 10.56 20.75
C ASP A 81 4.01 10.49 21.08
N GLY A 82 3.60 9.44 21.80
CA GLY A 82 2.21 9.26 22.21
C GLY A 82 1.24 8.85 21.08
N GLY A 83 1.76 8.36 19.93
CA GLY A 83 0.94 7.85 18.82
C GLY A 83 0.33 8.92 17.90
N GLY A 84 0.68 10.19 18.09
CA GLY A 84 0.37 11.28 17.18
C GLY A 84 1.32 11.34 15.97
N TRP A 85 1.22 12.39 15.16
CA TRP A 85 2.00 12.56 13.95
C TRP A 85 2.73 13.89 13.94
N THR A 86 3.97 13.90 13.49
CA THR A 86 4.67 15.10 13.04
C THR A 86 4.67 15.11 11.52
N VAL A 87 4.07 16.12 10.91
CA VAL A 87 3.96 16.25 9.46
C VAL A 87 4.86 17.40 9.00
N THR A 88 5.69 17.14 8.01
CA THR A 88 6.61 18.13 7.43
C THR A 88 6.35 18.30 5.95
N ALA A 89 6.67 19.48 5.41
CA ALA A 89 6.74 19.77 3.99
C ALA A 89 7.78 20.86 3.72
N PRO A 90 8.33 20.95 2.49
CA PRO A 90 9.35 21.95 2.15
C PRO A 90 8.86 23.39 2.41
N GLY A 91 9.66 24.15 3.15
CA GLY A 91 9.36 25.55 3.46
C GLY A 91 8.31 25.80 4.54
N CYS A 92 7.76 24.73 5.16
CA CYS A 92 6.77 24.82 6.22
C CYS A 92 7.35 24.46 7.59
N ALA A 93 6.89 25.11 8.66
CA ALA A 93 7.14 24.64 10.01
C ALA A 93 6.44 23.28 10.22
N PRO A 94 6.99 22.37 11.05
CA PRO A 94 6.33 21.09 11.33
C PRO A 94 4.93 21.28 11.92
N LEU A 95 3.99 20.45 11.46
CA LEU A 95 2.64 20.35 11.99
C LEU A 95 2.55 19.12 12.91
N VAL A 96 2.01 19.31 14.11
CA VAL A 96 1.73 18.19 15.02
C VAL A 96 0.23 17.85 14.95
N LEU A 97 -0.05 16.57 14.70
CA LEU A 97 -1.42 16.03 14.71
C LEU A 97 -1.58 15.04 15.87
N PRO A 98 -2.72 15.05 16.55
CA PRO A 98 -3.02 14.05 17.57
C PRO A 98 -3.21 12.66 16.96
N ALA A 99 -3.15 11.62 17.77
CA ALA A 99 -3.50 10.26 17.35
C ALA A 99 -4.97 10.16 16.90
N VAL A 100 -5.86 10.90 17.56
CA VAL A 100 -7.29 10.93 17.28
C VAL A 100 -7.74 12.38 17.07
N ALA A 101 -8.41 12.62 15.94
CA ALA A 101 -8.99 13.92 15.64
C ALA A 101 -10.19 14.22 16.58
N ALA A 102 -10.23 15.45 17.09
CA ALA A 102 -11.28 15.91 18.01
C ALA A 102 -12.22 16.96 17.38
N GLY A 103 -12.04 17.28 16.09
CA GLY A 103 -12.85 18.26 15.40
C GLY A 103 -14.27 17.77 15.10
N GLU A 104 -15.02 18.58 14.34
CA GLU A 104 -16.41 18.27 13.97
C GLU A 104 -16.51 16.96 13.14
N ALA A 105 -17.65 16.30 13.26
CA ALA A 105 -18.00 15.16 12.44
C ALA A 105 -18.42 15.65 11.04
N LEU A 106 -17.92 14.97 10.01
CA LEU A 106 -18.17 15.29 8.61
C LEU A 106 -18.54 14.02 7.85
N ARG A 107 -19.32 14.18 6.79
CA ARG A 107 -19.52 13.17 5.77
C ARG A 107 -18.66 13.52 4.57
N VAL A 108 -17.75 12.62 4.16
CA VAL A 108 -16.79 12.84 3.08
C VAL A 108 -16.90 11.77 2.02
N ARG A 109 -16.38 12.01 0.83
CA ARG A 109 -16.42 11.05 -0.28
C ARG A 109 -15.03 10.52 -0.63
N VAL A 110 -15.00 9.21 -0.85
CA VAL A 110 -13.81 8.48 -1.36
C VAL A 110 -14.29 7.64 -2.54
N TRP A 111 -14.08 8.10 -3.76
CA TRP A 111 -14.69 7.54 -4.96
C TRP A 111 -16.23 7.59 -4.87
N ASP A 112 -16.89 6.46 -5.03
CA ASP A 112 -18.34 6.35 -4.93
C ASP A 112 -18.86 6.20 -3.47
N ASP A 113 -17.94 6.04 -2.51
CA ASP A 113 -18.31 5.80 -1.10
C ASP A 113 -18.43 7.11 -0.34
N ALA A 114 -19.51 7.25 0.43
CA ALA A 114 -19.66 8.29 1.43
C ALA A 114 -19.36 7.73 2.82
N VAL A 115 -18.40 8.31 3.53
CA VAL A 115 -17.89 7.82 4.82
C VAL A 115 -17.84 8.92 5.87
N ASP A 116 -17.93 8.52 7.14
CA ASP A 116 -17.84 9.46 8.26
C ASP A 116 -16.37 9.76 8.57
N ALA A 117 -16.08 11.01 8.82
CA ALA A 117 -14.76 11.53 9.16
C ALA A 117 -14.83 12.55 10.27
N ARG A 118 -13.71 12.84 10.91
CA ARG A 118 -13.55 13.97 11.84
C ARG A 118 -12.49 14.93 11.33
N ALA A 119 -12.81 16.22 11.38
CA ALA A 119 -11.85 17.27 11.07
C ALA A 119 -10.66 17.22 12.05
N ALA A 120 -9.45 17.47 11.54
CA ALA A 120 -8.25 17.57 12.36
C ALA A 120 -8.30 18.83 13.25
N SER A 121 -8.04 19.97 12.67
CA SER A 121 -8.11 21.29 13.30
C SER A 121 -8.00 22.39 12.25
N VAL A 122 -8.46 23.59 12.56
CA VAL A 122 -8.28 24.77 11.71
C VAL A 122 -6.80 25.06 11.40
N ALA A 123 -5.90 24.80 12.37
CA ALA A 123 -4.47 24.97 12.17
C ALA A 123 -3.91 23.97 11.14
N ALA A 124 -4.38 22.72 11.16
CA ALA A 124 -3.99 21.70 10.19
C ALA A 124 -4.54 22.02 8.80
N ASP A 125 -5.78 22.45 8.71
CA ASP A 125 -6.43 22.87 7.45
C ASP A 125 -5.65 24.03 6.82
N ARG A 126 -5.32 25.05 7.61
CA ARG A 126 -4.52 26.19 7.14
C ARG A 126 -3.13 25.76 6.68
N TRP A 127 -2.44 24.95 7.46
CA TRP A 127 -1.10 24.46 7.11
C TRP A 127 -1.10 23.72 5.77
N CYS A 128 -2.06 22.82 5.55
CA CYS A 128 -2.20 22.08 4.31
C CYS A 128 -2.58 23.00 3.14
N SER A 129 -3.51 23.94 3.37
CA SER A 129 -3.95 24.90 2.35
C SER A 129 -2.83 25.83 1.92
N ASP A 130 -2.05 26.36 2.86
CA ASP A 130 -0.90 27.25 2.58
C ASP A 130 0.17 26.50 1.77
N PHE A 131 0.45 25.22 2.11
CA PHE A 131 1.42 24.41 1.38
C PHE A 131 0.95 24.07 -0.03
N LEU A 132 -0.31 23.64 -0.19
CA LEU A 132 -0.83 23.21 -1.50
C LEU A 132 -1.25 24.34 -2.40
N GLY A 133 -1.52 25.54 -1.83
CA GLY A 133 -1.99 26.71 -2.55
C GLY A 133 -3.48 26.64 -2.93
N VAL A 134 -4.24 25.73 -2.32
CA VAL A 134 -5.69 25.57 -2.52
C VAL A 134 -6.37 25.33 -1.17
N PRO A 135 -7.62 25.79 -0.97
CA PRO A 135 -8.36 25.51 0.26
C PRO A 135 -8.59 24.01 0.43
N VAL A 136 -8.15 23.46 1.55
CA VAL A 136 -8.36 22.04 1.89
C VAL A 136 -8.60 21.87 3.38
N ARG A 137 -9.20 20.74 3.74
CA ARG A 137 -9.37 20.32 5.13
C ARG A 137 -8.74 18.94 5.33
N LEU A 138 -8.07 18.76 6.47
CA LEU A 138 -7.53 17.45 6.87
C LEU A 138 -8.54 16.73 7.75
N VAL A 139 -8.89 15.50 7.39
CA VAL A 139 -9.88 14.70 8.11
C VAL A 139 -9.33 13.33 8.45
N GLN A 140 -9.82 12.73 9.54
CA GLN A 140 -9.51 11.38 9.99
C GLN A 140 -10.72 10.47 9.83
N PHE A 141 -10.47 9.24 9.37
CA PHE A 141 -11.46 8.17 9.26
C PHE A 141 -12.00 7.80 10.65
N VAL A 142 -13.33 7.68 10.78
CA VAL A 142 -13.96 7.24 12.03
C VAL A 142 -13.94 5.71 12.10
N PRO A 143 -13.28 5.12 13.10
CA PRO A 143 -13.28 3.67 13.26
C PRO A 143 -14.67 3.08 13.46
N GLY A 144 -14.84 1.80 13.09
CA GLY A 144 -16.08 1.04 13.31
C GLY A 144 -17.14 1.22 12.23
N GLN A 145 -16.91 2.05 11.22
CA GLN A 145 -17.76 2.09 10.04
C GLN A 145 -17.28 1.08 8.99
N ARG A 146 -18.22 0.53 8.23
CA ARG A 146 -17.93 -0.48 7.22
C ARG A 146 -17.81 0.15 5.83
N ARG A 147 -16.59 0.20 5.30
CA ARG A 147 -16.29 0.47 3.91
C ARG A 147 -15.63 -0.77 3.33
N LEU A 148 -16.37 -1.54 2.52
CA LEU A 148 -15.94 -2.86 2.06
C LEU A 148 -15.26 -2.81 0.68
N SER A 149 -14.28 -3.68 0.49
CA SER A 149 -13.72 -4.00 -0.82
C SER A 149 -14.81 -4.63 -1.72
N SER A 150 -14.64 -4.51 -3.05
CA SER A 150 -15.61 -5.03 -4.02
C SER A 150 -15.73 -6.55 -3.93
N ALA A 151 -16.94 -7.05 -3.66
CA ALA A 151 -17.27 -8.48 -3.60
C ALA A 151 -17.00 -9.22 -4.93
N ARG A 152 -16.93 -8.51 -6.07
CA ARG A 152 -16.50 -9.08 -7.35
C ARG A 152 -15.13 -9.76 -7.24
N TRP A 153 -14.23 -9.23 -6.37
CA TRP A 153 -12.86 -9.70 -6.23
C TRP A 153 -12.61 -10.47 -4.93
N THR A 154 -13.35 -10.16 -3.88
CA THR A 154 -13.16 -10.80 -2.57
C THR A 154 -14.08 -12.00 -2.37
N GLY A 155 -15.10 -12.18 -3.24
CA GLY A 155 -16.11 -13.21 -3.08
C GLY A 155 -16.90 -13.00 -1.78
N ALA A 156 -16.95 -14.02 -0.94
CA ALA A 156 -17.62 -13.97 0.36
C ALA A 156 -16.79 -13.31 1.48
N LEU A 157 -15.52 -12.96 1.22
CA LEU A 157 -14.69 -12.28 2.21
C LEU A 157 -15.07 -10.81 2.32
N GLU A 158 -15.45 -10.39 3.50
CA GLU A 158 -15.67 -8.98 3.82
C GLU A 158 -14.35 -8.35 4.24
N ALA A 159 -13.80 -7.46 3.43
CA ALA A 159 -12.54 -6.77 3.70
C ALA A 159 -12.81 -5.28 3.88
N GLU A 160 -12.51 -4.76 5.06
CA GLU A 160 -12.72 -3.36 5.41
C GLU A 160 -11.57 -2.48 4.89
N ASN A 161 -11.90 -1.23 4.60
CA ASN A 161 -10.97 -0.21 4.17
C ASN A 161 -11.17 1.08 5.00
N SER A 162 -10.07 1.80 5.22
CA SER A 162 -10.11 3.20 5.64
C SER A 162 -10.23 4.12 4.41
N PHE A 163 -9.35 5.10 4.26
CA PHE A 163 -9.30 5.94 3.05
C PHE A 163 -8.45 5.34 1.91
N SER A 164 -8.11 4.04 1.96
CA SER A 164 -7.46 3.35 0.82
C SER A 164 -8.36 3.36 -0.42
N ASP A 165 -7.80 3.11 -1.61
CA ASP A 165 -8.58 3.23 -2.86
C ASP A 165 -9.66 2.15 -3.00
N GLY A 166 -9.46 0.97 -2.44
CA GLY A 166 -10.49 -0.07 -2.49
C GLY A 166 -10.06 -1.41 -1.89
N TYR A 167 -8.80 -1.51 -1.45
CA TYR A 167 -8.26 -2.71 -0.81
C TYR A 167 -7.32 -2.32 0.33
N PRO A 168 -7.28 -3.11 1.42
CA PRO A 168 -6.52 -2.76 2.61
C PRO A 168 -5.00 -2.86 2.44
N ILE A 169 -4.50 -3.72 1.55
CA ILE A 169 -3.08 -4.01 1.39
C ILE A 169 -2.72 -4.08 -0.10
N LEU A 170 -1.62 -3.45 -0.48
CA LEU A 170 -0.97 -3.63 -1.77
C LEU A 170 0.33 -4.41 -1.57
N VAL A 171 0.48 -5.53 -2.28
CA VAL A 171 1.64 -6.40 -2.29
C VAL A 171 2.41 -6.21 -3.59
N THR A 172 3.74 -6.10 -3.50
CA THR A 172 4.66 -6.06 -4.65
C THR A 172 5.89 -6.90 -4.34
N THR A 173 6.77 -7.12 -5.32
CA THR A 173 8.03 -7.83 -5.12
C THR A 173 9.24 -6.97 -5.47
N VAL A 174 10.38 -7.24 -4.85
CA VAL A 174 11.67 -6.64 -5.21
C VAL A 174 11.98 -6.92 -6.68
N ALA A 175 11.81 -8.17 -7.11
CA ALA A 175 12.08 -8.60 -8.48
C ALA A 175 11.19 -7.92 -9.53
N ALA A 176 9.95 -7.51 -9.17
CA ALA A 176 9.08 -6.73 -10.08
C ALA A 176 9.66 -5.34 -10.33
N LEU A 177 10.18 -4.68 -9.29
CA LEU A 177 10.85 -3.38 -9.44
C LEU A 177 12.16 -3.50 -10.21
N ASP A 178 12.95 -4.54 -9.96
CA ASP A 178 14.22 -4.78 -10.65
C ASP A 178 14.00 -4.99 -12.16
N GLU A 179 13.00 -5.77 -12.54
CA GLU A 179 12.64 -5.98 -13.95
C GLU A 179 12.16 -4.68 -14.62
N LEU A 180 11.34 -3.89 -13.93
CA LEU A 180 10.93 -2.58 -14.43
C LEU A 180 12.13 -1.66 -14.62
N ASN A 181 13.02 -1.56 -13.62
CA ASN A 181 14.20 -0.72 -13.68
C ASN A 181 15.18 -1.17 -14.77
N ARG A 182 15.35 -2.48 -14.97
CA ARG A 182 16.11 -3.02 -16.10
C ARG A 182 15.54 -2.53 -17.44
N ARG A 183 14.21 -2.53 -17.60
CA ARG A 183 13.55 -2.04 -18.83
C ARG A 183 13.67 -0.52 -19.00
N LEU A 184 13.54 0.24 -17.92
CA LEU A 184 13.74 1.70 -17.94
C LEU A 184 15.17 2.05 -18.42
N VAL A 185 16.20 1.40 -17.85
CA VAL A 185 17.59 1.62 -18.23
C VAL A 185 17.85 1.24 -19.69
N LEU A 186 17.29 0.13 -20.17
CA LEU A 186 17.38 -0.24 -21.60
C LEU A 186 16.68 0.78 -22.52
N GLY A 187 15.64 1.44 -22.02
CA GLY A 187 14.97 2.56 -22.70
C GLY A 187 15.64 3.92 -22.50
N HIS A 188 16.84 3.98 -21.90
CA HIS A 188 17.56 5.20 -21.58
C HIS A 188 16.83 6.12 -20.58
N HIS A 189 16.00 5.55 -19.71
CA HIS A 189 15.32 6.24 -18.61
C HIS A 189 16.00 5.95 -17.27
N ALA A 190 15.87 6.89 -16.32
CA ALA A 190 16.35 6.70 -14.97
C ALA A 190 15.54 5.62 -14.23
N PRO A 191 16.19 4.80 -13.38
CA PRO A 191 15.46 3.87 -12.53
C PRO A 191 14.56 4.59 -11.53
N VAL A 192 13.51 3.91 -11.10
CA VAL A 192 12.54 4.43 -10.13
C VAL A 192 12.59 3.65 -8.81
N THR A 193 12.06 4.23 -7.75
CA THR A 193 11.98 3.58 -6.44
C THR A 193 10.61 2.93 -6.22
N MET A 194 10.56 1.97 -5.30
CA MET A 194 9.31 1.29 -4.89
C MET A 194 8.28 2.29 -4.34
N ALA A 195 8.71 3.40 -3.76
CA ALA A 195 7.84 4.44 -3.23
C ALA A 195 6.84 5.01 -4.25
N ARG A 196 7.15 4.97 -5.55
CA ARG A 196 6.22 5.40 -6.62
C ARG A 196 4.95 4.56 -6.69
N PHE A 197 5.06 3.27 -6.33
CA PHE A 197 3.95 2.31 -6.38
C PHE A 197 3.14 2.24 -5.09
N ARG A 198 3.70 2.78 -4.00
CA ARG A 198 3.03 2.91 -2.70
C ARG A 198 2.52 1.58 -2.12
N PRO A 199 3.32 0.48 -2.17
CA PRO A 199 2.92 -0.80 -1.59
C PRO A 199 2.91 -0.74 -0.06
N ASN A 200 2.13 -1.63 0.55
CA ASN A 200 2.18 -1.89 1.99
C ASN A 200 3.20 -2.99 2.32
N LEU A 201 3.24 -4.04 1.51
CA LEU A 201 4.07 -5.22 1.68
C LEU A 201 4.93 -5.43 0.43
N VAL A 202 6.24 -5.43 0.61
CA VAL A 202 7.19 -5.78 -0.44
C VAL A 202 7.81 -7.12 -0.10
N LEU A 203 7.75 -8.07 -1.02
CA LEU A 203 8.27 -9.42 -0.86
C LEU A 203 9.58 -9.60 -1.63
N ASP A 204 10.43 -10.46 -1.11
CA ASP A 204 11.57 -11.07 -1.79
C ASP A 204 11.37 -12.59 -1.89
N GLY A 205 12.18 -13.26 -2.73
CA GLY A 205 12.16 -14.72 -2.94
C GLY A 205 11.34 -15.17 -4.14
N LEU A 206 10.63 -14.27 -4.82
CA LEU A 206 9.87 -14.56 -6.03
C LEU A 206 10.56 -13.98 -7.28
N GLY A 207 10.28 -14.57 -8.45
CA GLY A 207 10.69 -14.00 -9.73
C GLY A 207 9.93 -12.69 -10.07
N PRO A 208 10.31 -12.00 -11.18
CA PRO A 208 9.65 -10.77 -11.59
C PRO A 208 8.14 -10.93 -11.73
N HIS A 209 7.38 -10.09 -11.03
CA HIS A 209 5.91 -10.12 -10.95
C HIS A 209 5.35 -11.47 -10.46
N GLY A 210 6.12 -12.24 -9.69
CA GLY A 210 5.68 -13.53 -9.16
C GLY A 210 4.46 -13.42 -8.25
N GLU A 211 4.21 -12.25 -7.65
CA GLU A 211 3.00 -11.96 -6.87
C GLU A 211 1.70 -12.10 -7.67
N ASP A 212 1.74 -11.96 -9.01
CA ASP A 212 0.56 -12.07 -9.87
C ASP A 212 -0.05 -13.47 -9.90
N GLY A 213 0.78 -14.50 -9.66
CA GLY A 213 0.39 -15.90 -9.65
C GLY A 213 0.00 -16.44 -8.28
N LEU A 214 0.20 -15.67 -7.21
CA LEU A 214 -0.14 -16.13 -5.87
C LEU A 214 -1.64 -16.00 -5.58
N ASP A 215 -2.16 -16.94 -4.80
CA ASP A 215 -3.49 -16.88 -4.20
C ASP A 215 -3.41 -16.37 -2.76
N GLU A 216 -2.57 -16.99 -1.93
CA GLU A 216 -2.42 -16.62 -0.52
C GLU A 216 -0.96 -16.45 -0.11
N LEU A 217 -0.76 -15.59 0.88
CA LEU A 217 0.48 -15.42 1.63
C LEU A 217 0.22 -15.81 3.08
N GLN A 218 1.11 -16.62 3.65
CA GLN A 218 1.03 -17.04 5.04
C GLN A 218 2.34 -16.75 5.78
N PHE A 219 2.21 -16.14 6.96
CA PHE A 219 3.32 -15.81 7.84
C PHE A 219 3.02 -16.33 9.24
N ASP A 220 3.92 -17.12 9.81
CA ASP A 220 3.81 -17.57 11.19
C ASP A 220 4.28 -16.47 12.14
N THR A 221 3.46 -16.10 13.10
CA THR A 221 3.80 -15.12 14.14
C THR A 221 3.68 -15.74 15.53
N PRO A 222 4.30 -15.17 16.57
CA PRO A 222 4.15 -15.67 17.95
C PRO A 222 2.68 -15.75 18.41
N ASP A 223 1.81 -14.90 17.84
CA ASP A 223 0.39 -14.80 18.21
C ASP A 223 -0.52 -15.62 17.25
N GLY A 224 0.07 -16.46 16.40
CA GLY A 224 -0.64 -17.29 15.41
C GLY A 224 -0.38 -16.83 13.96
N PRO A 225 -0.95 -17.55 12.97
CA PRO A 225 -0.67 -17.29 11.56
C PRO A 225 -1.34 -15.99 11.07
N VAL A 226 -0.67 -15.27 10.18
CA VAL A 226 -1.26 -14.21 9.34
C VAL A 226 -1.48 -14.79 7.96
N THR A 227 -2.71 -14.70 7.45
CA THR A 227 -3.05 -15.12 6.08
C THR A 227 -3.64 -13.94 5.31
N LEU A 228 -3.02 -13.62 4.18
CA LEU A 228 -3.46 -12.60 3.23
C LEU A 228 -3.84 -13.28 1.92
N ARG A 229 -5.00 -12.93 1.34
CA ARG A 229 -5.39 -13.40 0.01
C ARG A 229 -5.18 -12.30 -1.03
N LEU A 230 -4.47 -12.64 -2.11
CA LEU A 230 -4.23 -11.75 -3.24
C LEU A 230 -5.41 -11.83 -4.19
N VAL A 231 -6.23 -10.80 -4.24
CA VAL A 231 -7.55 -10.87 -4.89
C VAL A 231 -7.59 -10.21 -6.26
N LYS A 232 -6.84 -9.13 -6.46
CA LYS A 232 -6.98 -8.30 -7.67
C LYS A 232 -5.64 -7.74 -8.11
N PRO A 233 -5.25 -7.86 -9.40
CA PRO A 233 -4.15 -7.06 -9.95
C PRO A 233 -4.39 -5.58 -9.65
N CYS A 234 -3.34 -4.83 -9.30
CA CYS A 234 -3.48 -3.41 -9.01
C CYS A 234 -3.33 -2.58 -10.29
N PRO A 235 -4.44 -2.08 -10.88
CA PRO A 235 -4.36 -1.16 -12.00
C PRO A 235 -3.67 0.13 -11.57
N ARG A 236 -2.79 0.63 -12.43
CA ARG A 236 -2.01 1.82 -12.12
C ARG A 236 -2.61 3.07 -12.76
N CYS A 237 -2.85 4.07 -11.92
CA CYS A 237 -3.15 5.43 -12.33
C CYS A 237 -1.84 6.20 -12.61
N PRO A 238 -1.87 7.48 -13.04
CA PRO A 238 -0.65 8.26 -13.28
C PRO A 238 0.23 8.57 -12.05
N ILE A 239 -0.20 8.29 -10.82
CA ILE A 239 0.57 8.59 -9.59
C ILE A 239 2.01 8.04 -9.63
N PRO A 240 2.32 6.82 -10.10
CA PRO A 240 3.70 6.35 -10.22
C PRO A 240 4.61 7.21 -11.11
N ASN A 241 4.04 8.02 -12.01
CA ASN A 241 4.78 8.93 -12.87
C ASN A 241 5.21 10.22 -12.16
N ILE A 242 4.73 10.45 -10.93
CA ILE A 242 5.13 11.59 -10.11
C ILE A 242 6.31 11.17 -9.25
N ASP A 243 7.38 11.95 -9.31
CA ASP A 243 8.54 11.74 -8.45
C ASP A 243 8.19 12.08 -7.00
N PRO A 244 8.32 11.11 -6.04
CA PRO A 244 7.88 11.33 -4.66
C PRO A 244 8.76 12.31 -3.87
N ASP A 245 9.95 12.63 -4.36
CA ASP A 245 10.90 13.51 -3.69
C ASP A 245 10.87 14.95 -4.23
N THR A 246 10.43 15.13 -5.48
CA THR A 246 10.39 16.43 -6.14
C THR A 246 8.99 16.88 -6.53
N ALA A 247 8.01 15.99 -6.50
CA ALA A 247 6.64 16.18 -7.02
C ALA A 247 6.60 16.50 -8.54
N VAL A 248 7.68 16.25 -9.27
CA VAL A 248 7.71 16.44 -10.73
C VAL A 248 6.98 15.28 -11.38
N ALA A 249 5.98 15.60 -12.20
CA ALA A 249 5.25 14.63 -13.01
C ALA A 249 6.00 14.35 -14.32
N GLY A 250 5.98 13.11 -14.77
CA GLY A 250 6.56 12.65 -16.03
C GLY A 250 5.67 11.61 -16.71
N HIS A 251 6.23 10.83 -17.62
CA HIS A 251 5.54 9.74 -18.31
C HIS A 251 5.99 8.36 -17.81
N GLU A 252 7.21 8.27 -17.25
CA GLU A 252 7.74 7.04 -16.70
C GLU A 252 7.45 6.91 -15.20
N PRO A 253 7.21 5.69 -14.75
CA PRO A 253 7.35 4.38 -15.39
C PRO A 253 6.12 3.92 -16.20
N GLY A 254 5.08 4.74 -16.34
CA GLY A 254 3.83 4.38 -17.00
C GLY A 254 4.01 3.91 -18.46
N ASP A 255 4.79 4.64 -19.26
CA ASP A 255 5.05 4.30 -20.65
C ASP A 255 5.80 2.97 -20.79
N THR A 256 6.78 2.72 -19.93
CA THR A 256 7.48 1.43 -19.90
C THR A 256 6.56 0.29 -19.49
N LEU A 257 5.76 0.46 -18.42
CA LEU A 257 4.80 -0.55 -17.97
C LEU A 257 3.75 -0.89 -19.04
N SER A 258 3.28 0.11 -19.81
CA SER A 258 2.27 -0.09 -20.85
C SER A 258 2.68 -1.10 -21.93
N ARG A 259 3.98 -1.29 -22.13
CA ARG A 259 4.52 -2.19 -23.15
C ARG A 259 4.46 -3.67 -22.77
N TYR A 260 4.26 -4.00 -21.46
CA TYR A 260 4.33 -5.41 -21.03
C TYR A 260 3.45 -5.78 -19.83
N ARG A 261 2.72 -4.79 -19.23
CA ARG A 261 1.93 -5.02 -18.01
C ARG A 261 0.42 -4.84 -18.20
N ALA A 262 -0.08 -4.91 -19.43
CA ALA A 262 -1.53 -4.97 -19.66
C ALA A 262 -2.08 -6.31 -19.13
N ASP A 263 -3.13 -6.27 -18.30
CA ASP A 263 -3.71 -7.45 -17.65
C ASP A 263 -5.20 -7.60 -17.98
N ALA A 264 -5.54 -8.71 -18.63
CA ALA A 264 -6.90 -9.01 -19.07
C ALA A 264 -7.89 -9.15 -17.89
N ARG A 265 -7.43 -9.52 -16.70
CA ARG A 265 -8.26 -9.64 -15.49
C ARG A 265 -8.88 -8.30 -15.08
N VAL A 266 -8.25 -7.20 -15.46
CA VAL A 266 -8.70 -5.82 -15.20
C VAL A 266 -8.88 -5.02 -16.49
N ASP A 267 -9.51 -5.64 -17.47
CA ASP A 267 -9.93 -5.04 -18.75
C ASP A 267 -8.75 -4.42 -19.55
N GLY A 268 -7.56 -5.05 -19.47
CA GLY A 268 -6.36 -4.60 -20.18
C GLY A 268 -5.65 -3.42 -19.51
N ALA A 269 -6.06 -3.00 -18.32
CA ALA A 269 -5.36 -1.95 -17.59
C ALA A 269 -3.91 -2.34 -17.25
N ILE A 270 -3.04 -1.36 -17.22
CA ILE A 270 -1.62 -1.53 -16.83
C ILE A 270 -1.56 -1.81 -15.34
N THR A 271 -0.85 -2.88 -14.93
CA THR A 271 -0.80 -3.32 -13.54
C THR A 271 0.63 -3.32 -12.97
N PHE A 272 0.73 -3.16 -11.65
CA PHE A 272 1.96 -3.40 -10.88
C PHE A 272 1.57 -3.75 -9.45
N GLY A 273 1.86 -4.99 -9.03
CA GLY A 273 1.49 -5.55 -7.74
C GLY A 273 0.06 -6.07 -7.66
N MET A 274 -0.26 -6.69 -6.55
CA MET A 274 -1.55 -7.31 -6.26
C MET A 274 -2.19 -6.66 -5.03
N ASN A 275 -3.47 -6.34 -5.15
CA ASN A 275 -4.29 -6.00 -3.98
C ASN A 275 -4.60 -7.27 -3.18
N ALA A 276 -4.45 -7.17 -1.87
CA ALA A 276 -4.69 -8.27 -0.95
C ALA A 276 -5.66 -7.87 0.16
N VAL A 277 -6.33 -8.89 0.72
CA VAL A 277 -7.24 -8.78 1.86
C VAL A 277 -6.78 -9.69 2.99
N ILE A 278 -7.15 -9.34 4.22
CA ILE A 278 -6.81 -10.12 5.41
C ILE A 278 -7.85 -11.24 5.56
N VAL A 279 -7.38 -12.49 5.54
CA VAL A 279 -8.20 -13.68 5.82
C VAL A 279 -8.13 -14.00 7.31
N GLU A 280 -6.93 -13.92 7.88
CA GLU A 280 -6.67 -14.19 9.29
C GLU A 280 -5.51 -13.31 9.80
N GLY A 281 -5.53 -12.95 11.08
CA GLY A 281 -4.40 -12.30 11.72
C GLY A 281 -4.60 -10.84 12.13
N VAL A 282 -5.85 -10.32 12.13
CA VAL A 282 -6.14 -9.02 12.73
C VAL A 282 -5.65 -8.99 14.20
N GLY A 283 -4.95 -7.94 14.59
CA GLY A 283 -4.27 -7.79 15.89
C GLY A 283 -2.87 -8.43 15.95
N ARG A 284 -2.47 -9.21 14.94
CA ARG A 284 -1.14 -9.84 14.86
C ARG A 284 -0.15 -8.92 14.16
N ARG A 285 1.14 -9.20 14.36
CA ARG A 285 2.23 -8.32 13.91
C ARG A 285 3.08 -9.00 12.85
N LEU A 286 3.38 -8.26 11.77
CA LEU A 286 4.38 -8.62 10.77
C LEU A 286 5.66 -7.81 10.99
N VAL A 287 6.82 -8.42 10.65
CA VAL A 287 8.16 -7.85 10.86
C VAL A 287 8.94 -7.92 9.54
N ALA A 288 9.67 -6.87 9.22
CA ALA A 288 10.60 -6.88 8.08
C ALA A 288 11.69 -7.95 8.30
N GLY A 289 12.02 -8.71 7.25
CA GLY A 289 12.90 -9.87 7.32
C GLY A 289 12.22 -11.19 7.70
N GLN A 290 10.92 -11.16 8.04
CA GLN A 290 10.15 -12.36 8.38
C GLN A 290 9.94 -13.24 7.16
N GLY A 291 10.24 -14.54 7.29
CA GLY A 291 9.93 -15.57 6.30
C GLY A 291 8.46 -15.95 6.30
N GLY A 292 7.97 -16.38 5.16
CA GLY A 292 6.63 -16.89 4.95
C GLY A 292 6.56 -17.77 3.72
N ARG A 293 5.34 -18.11 3.30
CA ARG A 293 5.08 -18.89 2.09
C ARG A 293 3.95 -18.29 1.28
N GLY A 294 4.08 -18.35 -0.04
CA GLY A 294 3.04 -18.02 -0.99
C GLY A 294 2.52 -19.26 -1.67
N THR A 295 1.20 -19.47 -1.71
CA THR A 295 0.57 -20.54 -2.48
C THR A 295 0.13 -20.01 -3.83
N VAL A 296 0.34 -20.79 -4.91
CA VAL A 296 -0.08 -20.40 -6.24
C VAL A 296 -1.57 -20.64 -6.46
N ARG A 297 -2.16 -19.84 -7.32
CA ARG A 297 -3.55 -20.03 -7.78
C ARG A 297 -3.58 -21.15 -8.81
N PHE A 298 -4.43 -22.16 -8.59
CA PHE A 298 -4.72 -23.23 -9.54
C PHE A 298 -5.96 -22.94 -10.38
#